data_1ab9b2b7dbee0a96622a3065255e4127
#
_entry.id   1ab9b2b7dbee0a96622a3065255e4127
#
_cell.length_a   1.000
_cell.length_b   1.000
_cell.length_c   1.000
_cell.angle_alpha   90.00
_cell.angle_beta   90.00
_cell.angle_gamma   90.00
#
_symmetry.space_group_name_H-M   'P 1'
#
loop_
_entity.id
_entity.type
_entity.pdbx_description
1 polymer ?
#
loop_
_entity_poly.entity_id
_entity_poly.type
_entity_poly.pdbx_seq_one_letter_code
_entity_poly.pdbx_strand_id
1 'polypeptide(L)'
;KVGNESIDYYSFLITRNGIQKPVISKGDFNVVSGKENSQYSQVSISSVNNSFNVVATAFHGQGKKGGVELMEFDNRSGKLKKLAWLDNFTDPSDVYGVCFSPNDSLLYVTECEGEKVNQFRVYYNTEGKINGSRMVLHHGSQTNARFGQIQMGPDSCLYIPSDFNGMPYDLGCNFIGVIKKPNELAGKANWLPEEICIPVDYKMHTGLGLPSFTRFHKDCFQEKIMEVGEDAL
;
A
#
# COMPACT_ATOMS: atom_id res chain seq x y z
N LYS A 1 -16.42 20.35 -23.56
CA LYS A 1 -15.58 19.10 -23.61
C LYS A 1 -14.95 18.97 -22.23
N VAL A 2 -15.42 18.02 -21.43
CA VAL A 2 -14.82 17.66 -20.16
C VAL A 2 -13.54 16.92 -20.52
N GLY A 3 -12.38 17.50 -20.21
CA GLY A 3 -11.09 16.86 -20.47
C GLY A 3 -10.94 15.63 -19.58
N ASN A 4 -10.50 14.52 -20.16
CA ASN A 4 -10.00 13.41 -19.37
C ASN A 4 -8.70 13.88 -18.71
N GLU A 5 -8.73 14.13 -17.41
CA GLU A 5 -7.54 14.44 -16.64
C GLU A 5 -6.88 13.11 -16.29
N SER A 6 -5.74 12.82 -16.91
CA SER A 6 -4.90 11.68 -16.54
C SER A 6 -4.07 12.06 -15.32
N ILE A 7 -3.78 11.08 -14.47
CA ILE A 7 -2.83 11.26 -13.37
C ILE A 7 -1.42 11.25 -13.94
N ASP A 8 -0.60 12.20 -13.50
CA ASP A 8 0.81 12.25 -13.86
C ASP A 8 1.68 11.78 -12.68
N TYR A 9 2.61 10.89 -12.96
CA TYR A 9 3.63 10.43 -12.02
C TYR A 9 4.92 11.20 -12.26
N TYR A 10 5.51 11.73 -11.20
CA TYR A 10 6.76 12.49 -11.23
C TYR A 10 7.85 11.68 -10.53
N SER A 11 8.86 11.23 -11.29
CA SER A 11 10.03 10.52 -10.77
C SER A 11 11.21 11.46 -10.67
N PHE A 12 11.77 11.63 -9.47
CA PHE A 12 12.90 12.50 -9.20
C PHE A 12 14.15 11.68 -8.94
N LEU A 13 15.23 11.99 -9.66
CA LEU A 13 16.56 11.48 -9.34
C LEU A 13 17.23 12.39 -8.31
N ILE A 14 17.56 11.83 -7.15
CA ILE A 14 18.29 12.52 -6.09
C ILE A 14 19.75 12.07 -6.14
N THR A 15 20.67 13.02 -6.27
CA THR A 15 22.10 12.77 -6.33
C THR A 15 22.83 13.64 -5.31
N ARG A 16 24.14 13.43 -5.16
CA ARG A 16 24.99 14.32 -4.35
C ARG A 16 24.97 15.78 -4.83
N ASN A 17 24.58 16.02 -6.08
CA ASN A 17 24.50 17.36 -6.67
C ASN A 17 23.09 17.97 -6.57
N GLY A 18 22.18 17.33 -5.81
CA GLY A 18 20.81 17.78 -5.61
C GLY A 18 19.78 16.97 -6.41
N ILE A 19 18.56 17.51 -6.48
CA ILE A 19 17.41 16.90 -7.14
C ILE A 19 17.42 17.31 -8.61
N GLN A 20 17.34 16.32 -9.49
CA GLN A 20 17.26 16.54 -10.93
C GLN A 20 15.82 16.87 -11.37
N LYS A 21 15.67 17.36 -12.60
CA LYS A 21 14.34 17.55 -13.20
C LYS A 21 13.56 16.22 -13.22
N PRO A 22 12.26 16.25 -12.90
CA PRO A 22 11.47 15.02 -12.87
C PRO A 22 11.30 14.42 -14.25
N VAL A 23 11.26 13.10 -14.29
CA VAL A 23 10.72 12.35 -15.41
C VAL A 23 9.22 12.20 -15.20
N ILE A 24 8.43 12.63 -16.19
CA ILE A 24 6.96 12.58 -16.09
C ILE A 24 6.47 11.36 -16.87
N SER A 25 5.64 10.56 -16.23
CA SER A 25 4.94 9.42 -16.82
C SER A 25 3.44 9.56 -16.60
N LYS A 26 2.65 9.21 -17.60
CA LYS A 26 1.19 9.28 -17.50
C LYS A 26 0.64 7.97 -16.97
N GLY A 27 -0.22 8.07 -15.97
CA GLY A 27 -1.08 6.97 -15.56
C GLY A 27 -2.26 6.82 -16.52
N ASP A 28 -2.88 5.66 -16.48
CA ASP A 28 -4.03 5.34 -17.33
C ASP A 28 -5.36 5.51 -16.59
N PHE A 29 -5.28 5.90 -15.32
CA PHE A 29 -6.46 6.19 -14.53
C PHE A 29 -7.14 7.44 -15.09
N ASN A 30 -8.20 7.20 -15.86
CA ASN A 30 -9.12 8.25 -16.20
C ASN A 30 -9.94 8.59 -14.95
N VAL A 31 -9.52 9.60 -14.24
CA VAL A 31 -10.37 10.22 -13.22
C VAL A 31 -11.62 10.68 -13.94
N VAL A 32 -12.67 9.87 -13.84
CA VAL A 32 -13.97 10.26 -14.41
C VAL A 32 -14.38 11.52 -13.68
N SER A 33 -14.26 12.61 -14.42
CA SER A 33 -14.55 13.98 -14.09
C SER A 33 -15.69 14.15 -13.07
N GLY A 34 -15.30 14.39 -11.88
CA GLY A 34 -16.10 15.01 -10.86
C GLY A 34 -15.08 15.70 -9.96
N LYS A 35 -15.28 16.96 -9.67
CA LYS A 35 -14.39 17.86 -8.93
C LYS A 35 -14.03 17.40 -7.50
N GLU A 36 -14.38 16.19 -7.15
CA GLU A 36 -14.08 15.55 -5.89
C GLU A 36 -13.12 14.41 -6.20
N ASN A 37 -11.86 14.74 -6.12
CA ASN A 37 -10.72 13.87 -6.37
C ASN A 37 -10.69 12.74 -5.35
N SER A 38 -10.13 11.60 -5.75
CA SER A 38 -9.63 10.60 -4.81
C SER A 38 -8.67 11.28 -3.84
N GLN A 39 -9.19 11.71 -2.69
CA GLN A 39 -8.40 12.43 -1.68
C GLN A 39 -7.46 11.49 -0.93
N TYR A 40 -7.65 10.18 -1.11
CA TYR A 40 -6.96 9.14 -0.37
C TYR A 40 -6.34 8.16 -1.34
N SER A 41 -5.02 8.06 -1.28
CA SER A 41 -4.25 7.10 -2.05
C SER A 41 -3.07 6.62 -1.22
N GLN A 42 -2.74 5.35 -1.34
CA GLN A 42 -1.47 4.83 -0.86
C GLN A 42 -0.65 4.33 -2.04
N VAL A 43 0.65 4.57 -1.97
CA VAL A 43 1.62 4.04 -2.94
C VAL A 43 2.51 3.03 -2.24
N SER A 44 2.71 1.89 -2.87
CA SER A 44 3.68 0.88 -2.45
C SER A 44 4.59 0.52 -3.63
N ILE A 45 5.87 0.28 -3.32
CA ILE A 45 6.87 -0.08 -4.32
C ILE A 45 7.41 -1.45 -3.96
N SER A 46 7.48 -2.35 -4.94
CA SER A 46 8.13 -3.64 -4.78
C SER A 46 9.64 -3.45 -4.60
N SER A 47 10.26 -4.31 -3.81
CA SER A 47 11.67 -4.20 -3.44
C SER A 47 12.58 -5.14 -4.20
N VAL A 48 12.03 -6.12 -4.89
CA VAL A 48 12.80 -7.24 -5.46
C VAL A 48 13.06 -7.07 -6.95
N ASN A 49 14.30 -7.26 -7.27
CA ASN A 49 14.93 -7.46 -8.58
C ASN A 49 15.26 -6.23 -9.39
N ASN A 50 16.49 -6.00 -9.38
CA ASN A 50 17.45 -5.20 -10.11
C ASN A 50 17.10 -4.69 -11.53
N SER A 51 15.98 -5.03 -12.13
CA SER A 51 15.62 -4.61 -13.48
C SER A 51 14.29 -3.85 -13.57
N PHE A 52 13.26 -4.29 -12.83
CA PHE A 52 11.94 -3.66 -12.85
C PHE A 52 11.36 -3.65 -11.44
N ASN A 53 11.11 -2.47 -10.92
CA ASN A 53 10.31 -2.31 -9.74
C ASN A 53 8.86 -2.10 -10.16
N VAL A 54 7.92 -2.68 -9.43
CA VAL A 54 6.49 -2.41 -9.63
C VAL A 54 6.06 -1.38 -8.61
N VAL A 55 5.40 -0.35 -9.09
CA VAL A 55 4.72 0.65 -8.26
C VAL A 55 3.25 0.33 -8.27
N ALA A 56 2.66 0.15 -7.10
CA ALA A 56 1.22 -0.03 -6.91
C ALA A 56 0.64 1.24 -6.27
N THR A 57 -0.36 1.82 -6.89
CA THR A 57 -1.07 2.99 -6.37
C THR A 57 -2.54 2.65 -6.19
N ALA A 58 -3.01 2.72 -4.95
CA ALA A 58 -4.42 2.56 -4.62
C ALA A 58 -5.17 3.88 -4.80
N PHE A 59 -6.33 3.84 -5.42
CA PHE A 59 -7.20 5.01 -5.64
C PHE A 59 -8.55 4.75 -5.00
N HIS A 60 -8.86 5.51 -3.96
CA HIS A 60 -10.16 5.49 -3.32
C HIS A 60 -11.17 6.28 -4.16
N GLY A 61 -12.23 5.61 -4.59
CA GLY A 61 -13.18 6.18 -5.56
C GLY A 61 -14.28 7.06 -4.99
N GLN A 62 -14.48 7.08 -3.67
CA GLN A 62 -15.57 7.82 -2.99
C GLN A 62 -16.94 7.65 -3.68
N GLY A 63 -17.37 6.39 -3.86
CA GLY A 63 -18.61 6.05 -4.56
C GLY A 63 -18.52 6.10 -6.09
N LYS A 64 -17.31 6.28 -6.63
CA LYS A 64 -16.98 6.20 -8.06
C LYS A 64 -16.02 5.04 -8.32
N LYS A 65 -15.55 4.87 -9.56
CA LYS A 65 -14.53 3.84 -9.86
C LYS A 65 -13.22 4.17 -9.15
N GLY A 66 -12.85 3.35 -8.18
CA GLY A 66 -11.52 3.25 -7.61
C GLY A 66 -10.80 2.00 -8.10
N GLY A 67 -9.70 1.65 -7.49
CA GLY A 67 -8.92 0.44 -7.81
C GLY A 67 -7.44 0.61 -7.54
N VAL A 68 -6.62 -0.26 -8.11
CA VAL A 68 -5.16 -0.18 -7.99
C VAL A 68 -4.52 -0.14 -9.36
N GLU A 69 -3.70 0.87 -9.60
CA GLU A 69 -2.83 0.93 -10.78
C GLU A 69 -1.48 0.30 -10.46
N LEU A 70 -1.07 -0.66 -11.29
CA LEU A 70 0.26 -1.24 -11.27
C LEU A 70 1.07 -0.68 -12.44
N MET A 71 2.25 -0.15 -12.12
CA MET A 71 3.18 0.44 -13.09
C MET A 71 4.55 -0.24 -12.97
N GLU A 72 5.14 -0.61 -14.10
CA GLU A 72 6.55 -0.97 -14.16
C GLU A 72 7.41 0.29 -14.08
N PHE A 73 8.33 0.35 -13.13
CA PHE A 73 9.27 1.45 -12.95
C PHE A 73 10.65 1.05 -13.48
N ASP A 74 11.11 1.73 -14.52
CA ASP A 74 12.47 1.62 -15.00
C ASP A 74 13.39 2.56 -14.21
N ASN A 75 14.18 2.01 -13.30
CA ASN A 75 15.09 2.77 -12.44
C ASN A 75 16.26 3.44 -13.18
N ARG A 76 16.53 3.07 -14.44
CA ARG A 76 17.59 3.69 -15.26
C ARG A 76 17.10 4.99 -15.89
N SER A 77 15.88 5.01 -16.36
CA SER A 77 15.29 6.17 -17.03
C SER A 77 14.36 6.99 -16.14
N GLY A 78 13.92 6.44 -15.01
CA GLY A 78 12.89 7.01 -14.14
C GLY A 78 11.48 6.94 -14.74
N LYS A 79 11.26 6.20 -15.83
CA LYS A 79 9.96 6.09 -16.47
C LYS A 79 9.09 5.04 -15.81
N LEU A 80 7.79 5.33 -15.74
CA LEU A 80 6.74 4.39 -15.38
C LEU A 80 5.96 4.00 -16.63
N LYS A 81 5.62 2.71 -16.73
CA LYS A 81 4.81 2.14 -17.79
C LYS A 81 3.71 1.30 -17.17
N LYS A 82 2.46 1.45 -17.64
CA LYS A 82 1.34 0.64 -17.17
C LYS A 82 1.62 -0.85 -17.31
N LEU A 83 1.38 -1.57 -16.23
CA LEU A 83 1.36 -3.04 -16.18
C LEU A 83 -0.07 -3.58 -16.11
N ALA A 84 -0.87 -3.08 -15.16
CA ALA A 84 -2.24 -3.54 -14.97
C ALA A 84 -3.09 -2.49 -14.23
N TRP A 85 -4.41 -2.58 -14.42
CA TRP A 85 -5.42 -1.96 -13.57
C TRP A 85 -6.19 -3.05 -12.83
N LEU A 86 -6.22 -2.98 -11.51
CA LEU A 86 -6.96 -3.92 -10.67
C LEU A 86 -8.26 -3.28 -10.23
N ASP A 87 -9.38 -3.88 -10.61
CA ASP A 87 -10.75 -3.44 -10.28
C ASP A 87 -11.64 -4.60 -9.81
N ASN A 88 -11.08 -5.80 -9.70
CA ASN A 88 -11.79 -6.96 -9.16
C ASN A 88 -11.84 -6.90 -7.64
N PHE A 89 -12.61 -5.95 -7.11
CA PHE A 89 -12.91 -5.79 -5.68
C PHE A 89 -14.41 -6.02 -5.44
N THR A 90 -14.80 -6.13 -4.18
CA THR A 90 -16.24 -6.17 -3.82
C THR A 90 -16.87 -4.81 -4.06
N ASP A 91 -16.18 -3.75 -3.63
CA ASP A 91 -16.47 -2.37 -3.98
C ASP A 91 -15.18 -1.67 -4.42
N PRO A 92 -14.93 -1.51 -5.73
CA PRO A 92 -13.73 -0.83 -6.21
C PRO A 92 -13.61 0.62 -5.74
N SER A 93 -14.74 1.27 -5.40
CA SER A 93 -14.71 2.65 -4.91
C SER A 93 -14.13 2.79 -3.51
N ASP A 94 -14.03 1.68 -2.79
CA ASP A 94 -13.62 1.61 -1.40
C ASP A 94 -12.15 1.19 -1.19
N VAL A 95 -11.40 1.03 -2.26
CA VAL A 95 -9.97 0.68 -2.22
C VAL A 95 -9.18 1.78 -1.52
N TYR A 96 -8.32 1.39 -0.52
CA TYR A 96 -7.61 2.37 0.30
C TYR A 96 -6.11 2.06 0.45
N GLY A 97 -5.76 1.01 1.18
CA GLY A 97 -4.38 0.64 1.48
C GLY A 97 -3.80 -0.35 0.47
N VAL A 98 -2.50 -0.27 0.21
CA VAL A 98 -1.78 -1.19 -0.68
C VAL A 98 -0.37 -1.47 -0.17
N CYS A 99 0.04 -2.75 -0.17
CA CYS A 99 1.41 -3.13 0.18
C CYS A 99 1.80 -4.45 -0.48
N PHE A 100 3.03 -4.53 -0.99
CA PHE A 100 3.60 -5.78 -1.45
C PHE A 100 4.01 -6.68 -0.28
N SER A 101 3.97 -8.00 -0.51
CA SER A 101 4.60 -8.96 0.39
C SER A 101 6.12 -8.77 0.43
N PRO A 102 6.83 -9.26 1.47
CA PRO A 102 8.28 -9.11 1.57
C PRO A 102 9.08 -9.66 0.38
N ASN A 103 8.56 -10.70 -0.28
CA ASN A 103 9.17 -11.30 -1.47
C ASN A 103 8.59 -10.76 -2.79
N ASP A 104 7.77 -9.70 -2.74
CA ASP A 104 7.11 -9.02 -3.87
C ASP A 104 6.25 -9.92 -4.79
N SER A 105 5.96 -11.15 -4.38
CA SER A 105 5.12 -12.05 -5.17
C SER A 105 3.62 -11.80 -5.04
N LEU A 106 3.23 -11.17 -3.94
CA LEU A 106 1.84 -10.91 -3.58
C LEU A 106 1.64 -9.42 -3.30
N LEU A 107 0.46 -8.93 -3.64
CA LEU A 107 0.00 -7.59 -3.32
C LEU A 107 -1.22 -7.69 -2.41
N TYR A 108 -1.21 -6.94 -1.32
CA TYR A 108 -2.32 -6.81 -0.40
C TYR A 108 -2.99 -5.45 -0.57
N VAL A 109 -4.32 -5.46 -0.56
CA VAL A 109 -5.15 -4.26 -0.78
C VAL A 109 -6.32 -4.27 0.18
N THR A 110 -6.55 -3.16 0.90
CA THR A 110 -7.73 -3.00 1.76
C THR A 110 -8.92 -2.41 1.00
N GLU A 111 -10.12 -2.92 1.27
CA GLU A 111 -11.38 -2.23 1.05
C GLU A 111 -11.80 -1.64 2.41
N CYS A 112 -11.83 -0.30 2.51
CA CYS A 112 -11.94 0.42 3.77
C CYS A 112 -13.24 0.13 4.51
N GLU A 113 -14.38 0.45 3.90
CA GLU A 113 -15.71 0.25 4.49
C GLU A 113 -16.18 -1.22 4.41
N GLY A 114 -15.55 -1.99 3.52
CA GLY A 114 -15.92 -3.39 3.26
C GLY A 114 -15.29 -4.40 4.21
N GLU A 115 -14.48 -3.97 5.17
CA GLU A 115 -13.76 -4.84 6.12
C GLU A 115 -12.99 -5.98 5.46
N LYS A 116 -12.37 -5.71 4.30
CA LYS A 116 -11.70 -6.76 3.54
C LYS A 116 -10.25 -6.43 3.28
N VAL A 117 -9.44 -7.46 3.38
CA VAL A 117 -8.08 -7.47 2.86
C VAL A 117 -8.04 -8.41 1.67
N ASN A 118 -7.68 -7.89 0.52
CA ASN A 118 -7.54 -8.66 -0.72
C ASN A 118 -6.08 -8.99 -0.96
N GLN A 119 -5.83 -10.14 -1.54
CA GLN A 119 -4.50 -10.59 -1.97
C GLN A 119 -4.53 -10.90 -3.45
N PHE A 120 -3.55 -10.41 -4.20
CA PHE A 120 -3.34 -10.67 -5.63
C PHE A 120 -1.97 -11.27 -5.87
N ARG A 121 -1.85 -12.13 -6.90
CA ARG A 121 -0.58 -12.71 -7.34
C ARG A 121 0.02 -11.83 -8.43
N VAL A 122 0.98 -10.98 -8.06
CA VAL A 122 1.56 -9.98 -8.97
C VAL A 122 2.71 -10.50 -9.83
N TYR A 123 3.17 -11.73 -9.60
CA TYR A 123 4.12 -12.39 -10.51
C TYR A 123 3.49 -12.81 -11.85
N TYR A 124 2.18 -12.72 -11.99
CA TYR A 124 1.52 -12.82 -13.28
C TYR A 124 1.77 -11.54 -14.09
N ASN A 125 2.11 -11.70 -15.35
CA ASN A 125 2.50 -10.60 -16.23
C ASN A 125 1.35 -10.03 -17.09
N THR A 126 0.11 -10.33 -16.76
CA THR A 126 -1.07 -9.83 -17.48
C THR A 126 -2.16 -9.40 -16.52
N GLU A 127 -2.79 -8.27 -16.84
CA GLU A 127 -3.88 -7.68 -16.04
C GLU A 127 -4.98 -8.71 -15.71
N GLY A 128 -5.46 -9.47 -16.68
CA GLY A 128 -6.54 -10.45 -16.48
C GLY A 128 -6.13 -11.57 -15.51
N LYS A 129 -4.88 -12.04 -15.56
CA LYS A 129 -4.40 -13.07 -14.63
C LYS A 129 -4.21 -12.52 -13.22
N ILE A 130 -3.71 -11.28 -13.09
CA ILE A 130 -3.56 -10.64 -11.79
C ILE A 130 -4.94 -10.42 -11.17
N ASN A 131 -5.88 -9.79 -11.88
CA ASN A 131 -7.26 -9.59 -11.42
C ASN A 131 -7.96 -10.91 -11.07
N GLY A 132 -7.80 -11.95 -11.89
CA GLY A 132 -8.39 -13.27 -11.66
C GLY A 132 -7.78 -14.03 -10.48
N SER A 133 -6.62 -13.60 -9.97
CA SER A 133 -5.94 -14.24 -8.83
C SER A 133 -6.42 -13.76 -7.46
N ARG A 134 -7.37 -12.82 -7.41
CA ARG A 134 -7.88 -12.26 -6.16
C ARG A 134 -8.30 -13.33 -5.18
N MET A 135 -7.81 -13.19 -3.97
CA MET A 135 -8.26 -13.94 -2.79
C MET A 135 -8.58 -12.95 -1.67
N VAL A 136 -9.64 -13.22 -0.92
CA VAL A 136 -10.05 -12.37 0.21
C VAL A 136 -9.61 -13.04 1.50
N LEU A 137 -8.95 -12.26 2.37
CA LEU A 137 -8.73 -12.63 3.75
C LEU A 137 -9.98 -12.21 4.54
N HIS A 138 -10.78 -13.19 4.94
CA HIS A 138 -12.00 -12.89 5.70
C HIS A 138 -11.67 -12.47 7.12
N HIS A 139 -12.36 -11.45 7.57
CA HIS A 139 -12.45 -11.09 8.96
C HIS A 139 -13.66 -11.82 9.56
N GLY A 140 -13.44 -12.51 10.68
CA GLY A 140 -14.50 -13.26 11.35
C GLY A 140 -15.37 -12.42 12.29
N SER A 141 -15.20 -11.11 12.38
CA SER A 141 -15.95 -10.25 13.29
C SER A 141 -17.07 -9.51 12.57
N GLN A 142 -18.16 -9.28 13.29
CA GLN A 142 -19.33 -8.51 12.83
C GLN A 142 -19.19 -7.02 13.19
N THR A 143 -17.97 -6.53 13.25
CA THR A 143 -17.68 -5.14 13.59
C THR A 143 -17.62 -4.33 12.31
N ASN A 144 -18.25 -3.16 12.27
CA ASN A 144 -18.16 -2.21 11.17
C ASN A 144 -16.79 -1.50 11.18
N ALA A 145 -15.71 -2.28 11.17
CA ALA A 145 -14.35 -1.76 11.18
C ALA A 145 -13.94 -1.26 9.79
N ARG A 146 -13.30 -0.10 9.72
CA ARG A 146 -12.68 0.41 8.49
C ARG A 146 -11.21 0.04 8.50
N PHE A 147 -10.74 -0.62 7.44
CA PHE A 147 -9.32 -0.91 7.26
C PHE A 147 -8.60 0.22 6.53
N GLY A 148 -7.49 0.65 7.11
CA GLY A 148 -6.68 1.74 6.60
C GLY A 148 -5.54 1.30 5.68
N GLN A 149 -4.45 2.05 5.76
CA GLN A 149 -3.19 1.77 5.07
C GLN A 149 -2.62 0.42 5.46
N ILE A 150 -1.79 -0.14 4.58
CA ILE A 150 -1.01 -1.34 4.89
C ILE A 150 0.46 -0.96 4.98
N GLN A 151 1.10 -1.30 6.08
CA GLN A 151 2.51 -1.02 6.32
C GLN A 151 3.28 -2.28 6.63
N MET A 152 4.40 -2.50 5.95
CA MET A 152 5.33 -3.57 6.33
C MET A 152 6.15 -3.13 7.54
N GLY A 153 6.16 -3.97 8.57
CA GLY A 153 7.04 -3.81 9.73
C GLY A 153 8.45 -4.34 9.50
N PRO A 154 9.39 -4.02 10.42
CA PRO A 154 10.77 -4.52 10.35
C PRO A 154 10.88 -6.05 10.52
N ASP A 155 9.86 -6.69 11.09
CA ASP A 155 9.71 -8.14 11.24
C ASP A 155 9.15 -8.83 9.99
N SER A 156 8.96 -8.09 8.90
CA SER A 156 8.38 -8.56 7.65
C SER A 156 6.90 -8.98 7.75
N CYS A 157 6.20 -8.63 8.82
CA CYS A 157 4.75 -8.72 8.92
C CYS A 157 4.09 -7.49 8.27
N LEU A 158 2.83 -7.61 7.86
CA LEU A 158 2.05 -6.47 7.40
C LEU A 158 1.06 -6.04 8.48
N TYR A 159 1.02 -4.74 8.74
CA TYR A 159 0.20 -4.11 9.76
C TYR A 159 -0.89 -3.27 9.09
N ILE A 160 -2.12 -3.39 9.60
CA ILE A 160 -3.31 -2.73 9.06
C ILE A 160 -4.07 -2.10 10.21
N PRO A 161 -4.12 -0.76 10.32
CA PRO A 161 -4.93 -0.10 11.34
C PRO A 161 -6.40 -0.27 11.01
N SER A 162 -7.20 -0.50 12.04
CA SER A 162 -8.65 -0.52 11.93
C SER A 162 -9.26 0.60 12.78
N ASP A 163 -10.23 1.29 12.19
CA ASP A 163 -11.03 2.31 12.85
C ASP A 163 -12.49 1.84 12.88
N PHE A 164 -13.12 1.92 14.04
CA PHE A 164 -14.51 1.50 14.22
C PHE A 164 -15.44 2.71 14.02
N ASN A 165 -16.13 2.75 12.89
CA ASN A 165 -17.05 3.82 12.57
C ASN A 165 -18.35 3.67 13.39
N GLY A 166 -18.51 4.53 14.42
CA GLY A 166 -19.77 4.68 15.14
C GLY A 166 -20.09 3.61 16.20
N MET A 167 -19.13 2.78 16.59
CA MET A 167 -19.30 1.91 17.75
C MET A 167 -19.26 2.71 19.06
N PRO A 168 -20.11 2.36 20.06
CA PRO A 168 -19.94 2.89 21.37
C PRO A 168 -18.52 2.56 21.85
N TYR A 169 -17.89 3.53 22.50
CA TYR A 169 -16.50 3.48 23.03
C TYR A 169 -16.25 2.35 24.05
N ASP A 170 -17.16 1.40 24.15
CA ASP A 170 -17.18 0.32 25.14
C ASP A 170 -16.14 -0.79 24.89
N LEU A 171 -15.55 -0.85 23.68
CA LEU A 171 -14.51 -1.85 23.38
C LEU A 171 -13.13 -1.50 23.95
N GLY A 172 -12.90 -0.25 24.37
CA GLY A 172 -11.67 0.20 25.02
C GLY A 172 -10.41 0.16 24.13
N CYS A 173 -10.51 -0.30 22.88
CA CYS A 173 -9.39 -0.48 21.98
C CYS A 173 -9.72 -0.12 20.53
N ASN A 174 -8.79 0.54 19.85
CA ASN A 174 -8.62 0.42 18.41
C ASN A 174 -7.62 -0.69 18.12
N PHE A 175 -7.79 -1.41 17.02
CA PHE A 175 -6.93 -2.54 16.73
C PHE A 175 -6.01 -2.27 15.55
N ILE A 176 -4.83 -2.90 15.61
CA ILE A 176 -4.01 -3.09 14.42
C ILE A 176 -4.03 -4.58 14.09
N GLY A 177 -4.56 -4.91 12.93
CA GLY A 177 -4.51 -6.24 12.37
C GLY A 177 -3.12 -6.56 11.84
N VAL A 178 -2.73 -7.83 11.87
CA VAL A 178 -1.41 -8.30 11.45
C VAL A 178 -1.51 -9.49 10.52
N ILE A 179 -0.83 -9.42 9.38
CA ILE A 179 -0.60 -10.58 8.51
C ILE A 179 0.81 -11.10 8.82
N LYS A 180 0.90 -12.23 9.53
CA LYS A 180 2.18 -12.76 10.03
C LYS A 180 3.00 -13.53 8.99
N LYS A 181 2.36 -14.03 7.94
CA LYS A 181 3.01 -14.79 6.87
C LYS A 181 2.64 -14.22 5.50
N PRO A 182 3.02 -12.96 5.21
CA PRO A 182 2.54 -12.27 4.00
C PRO A 182 3.08 -12.83 2.68
N ASN A 183 4.05 -13.73 2.71
CA ASN A 183 4.52 -14.44 1.51
C ASN A 183 3.66 -15.66 1.17
N GLU A 184 2.75 -16.06 2.06
CA GLU A 184 1.87 -17.21 1.87
C GLU A 184 0.52 -16.78 1.25
N LEU A 185 -0.13 -17.72 0.56
CA LEU A 185 -1.47 -17.48 0.03
C LEU A 185 -2.49 -17.29 1.15
N ALA A 186 -3.57 -16.56 0.87
CA ALA A 186 -4.56 -16.06 1.83
C ALA A 186 -4.94 -17.05 2.93
N GLY A 187 -5.22 -18.33 2.60
CA GLY A 187 -5.55 -19.35 3.59
C GLY A 187 -4.41 -19.74 4.54
N LYS A 188 -3.16 -19.35 4.26
CA LYS A 188 -1.98 -19.61 5.07
C LYS A 188 -1.25 -18.34 5.53
N ALA A 189 -1.73 -17.18 5.10
CA ALA A 189 -1.12 -15.88 5.39
C ALA A 189 -1.15 -15.52 6.90
N ASN A 190 -1.94 -16.23 7.70
CA ASN A 190 -2.12 -16.01 9.13
C ASN A 190 -2.53 -14.56 9.43
N TRP A 191 -3.71 -14.18 8.92
CA TRP A 191 -4.34 -12.89 9.17
C TRP A 191 -5.02 -12.87 10.55
N LEU A 192 -4.63 -11.92 11.38
CA LEU A 192 -5.12 -11.70 12.73
C LEU A 192 -5.63 -10.24 12.82
N PRO A 193 -6.93 -10.00 12.68
CA PRO A 193 -7.47 -8.65 12.53
C PRO A 193 -7.36 -7.79 13.80
N GLU A 194 -7.31 -8.39 14.98
CA GLU A 194 -7.34 -7.72 16.28
C GLU A 194 -6.11 -8.07 17.13
N GLU A 195 -4.94 -8.24 16.47
CA GLU A 195 -3.73 -8.71 17.15
C GLU A 195 -3.17 -7.71 18.16
N ILE A 196 -3.22 -6.42 17.85
CA ILE A 196 -2.69 -5.37 18.73
C ILE A 196 -3.82 -4.44 19.11
N CYS A 197 -4.14 -4.41 20.42
CA CYS A 197 -5.06 -3.45 21.00
C CYS A 197 -4.30 -2.14 21.31
N ILE A 198 -4.77 -1.03 20.79
CA ILE A 198 -4.35 0.31 21.20
C ILE A 198 -5.43 0.86 22.10
N PRO A 199 -5.18 1.01 23.42
CA PRO A 199 -6.16 1.55 24.34
C PRO A 199 -6.65 2.93 23.89
N VAL A 200 -7.95 3.11 23.82
CA VAL A 200 -8.56 4.39 23.42
C VAL A 200 -8.92 5.15 24.70
N ASP A 201 -8.26 6.28 24.91
CA ASP A 201 -8.81 7.32 25.75
C ASP A 201 -9.82 8.11 24.91
N TYR A 202 -10.92 8.61 25.50
CA TYR A 202 -12.06 9.29 24.84
C TYR A 202 -11.70 10.41 23.82
N LYS A 203 -10.42 10.66 23.61
CA LYS A 203 -9.89 11.74 22.75
C LYS A 203 -8.96 11.28 21.64
N MET A 204 -8.59 10.01 21.56
CA MET A 204 -7.64 9.52 20.54
C MET A 204 -8.26 8.40 19.71
N HIS A 205 -8.33 8.63 18.40
CA HIS A 205 -8.66 7.61 17.42
C HIS A 205 -7.38 7.25 16.67
N THR A 206 -7.17 5.97 16.39
CA THR A 206 -6.00 5.52 15.62
C THR A 206 -5.99 6.00 14.18
N GLY A 207 -7.06 6.51 13.66
CA GLY A 207 -7.14 6.86 12.25
C GLY A 207 -6.76 5.70 11.32
N LEU A 208 -6.84 5.93 10.02
CA LEU A 208 -6.58 4.90 8.99
C LEU A 208 -5.10 4.88 8.51
N GLY A 209 -4.23 5.67 9.13
CA GLY A 209 -2.82 5.80 8.75
C GLY A 209 -1.88 5.18 9.78
N LEU A 210 -0.76 4.64 9.30
CA LEU A 210 0.39 4.22 10.11
C LEU A 210 1.59 5.13 9.82
N PRO A 211 2.54 5.27 10.75
CA PRO A 211 3.78 5.98 10.49
C PRO A 211 4.52 5.38 9.31
N SER A 212 5.00 6.22 8.39
CA SER A 212 5.81 5.77 7.28
C SER A 212 7.18 5.33 7.76
N PHE A 213 7.54 4.07 7.52
CA PHE A 213 8.91 3.59 7.68
C PHE A 213 9.58 3.53 6.31
N THR A 214 10.79 4.04 6.20
CA THR A 214 11.60 3.84 5.02
C THR A 214 12.00 2.37 4.95
N ARG A 215 11.64 1.70 3.85
CA ARG A 215 12.22 0.39 3.54
C ARG A 215 13.69 0.59 3.23
N PHE A 216 14.55 0.19 4.14
CA PHE A 216 15.98 0.16 3.87
C PHE A 216 16.30 -1.10 3.03
N HIS A 217 16.75 -0.90 1.81
CA HIS A 217 17.37 -1.96 1.04
C HIS A 217 18.67 -2.35 1.78
N LYS A 218 18.84 -3.64 2.09
CA LYS A 218 20.08 -4.14 2.72
C LYS A 218 21.34 -3.75 1.95
N ASP A 219 21.22 -3.56 0.65
CA ASP A 219 22.35 -3.21 -0.24
C ASP A 219 22.70 -1.72 -0.26
N CYS A 220 21.89 -0.85 0.36
CA CYS A 220 22.16 0.58 0.46
C CYS A 220 23.03 0.96 1.65
N PHE A 221 23.21 0.08 2.61
CA PHE A 221 24.09 0.25 3.76
C PHE A 221 25.24 -0.77 3.68
N GLN A 222 26.29 -0.46 2.91
CA GLN A 222 27.61 -0.81 3.39
C GLN A 222 27.83 0.07 4.60
N GLU A 223 27.69 -0.51 5.79
CA GLU A 223 28.19 0.11 7.01
C GLU A 223 29.68 0.38 6.82
N LYS A 224 30.03 1.56 6.40
CA LYS A 224 31.30 2.14 6.78
C LYS A 224 31.12 2.47 8.26
N ILE A 225 31.45 1.53 9.12
CA ILE A 225 31.81 1.81 10.49
C ILE A 225 33.00 2.76 10.37
N MET A 226 32.76 4.04 10.50
CA MET A 226 33.83 4.97 10.79
C MET A 226 34.23 4.64 12.24
N GLU A 227 35.31 3.92 12.40
CA GLU A 227 36.03 3.90 13.67
C GLU A 227 36.35 5.37 13.97
N VAL A 228 35.61 5.93 14.91
CA VAL A 228 35.98 7.18 15.53
C VAL A 228 37.20 6.81 16.35
N GLY A 229 38.37 7.19 15.84
CA GLY A 229 39.62 7.00 16.56
C GLY A 229 39.54 7.64 17.94
N GLU A 230 39.99 6.91 18.95
CA GLU A 230 40.09 7.32 20.34
C GLU A 230 41.20 8.36 20.59
N ASP A 231 41.39 9.31 19.70
CA ASP A 231 42.38 10.37 19.86
C ASP A 231 41.71 11.77 19.85
N ALA A 232 40.97 12.05 20.91
CA ALA A 232 40.62 13.42 21.29
C ALA A 232 40.23 13.48 22.78
N LEU A 233 41.25 13.37 23.63
CA LEU A 233 41.25 13.92 24.98
C LEU A 233 42.45 14.84 25.16
#